data_7f4d4712b41cc97118332d23b1d67b7b
#
_entry.id   7f4d4712b41cc97118332d23b1d67b7b
#
_cell.length_a   1.000
_cell.length_b   1.000
_cell.length_c   1.000
_cell.angle_alpha   90.00
_cell.angle_beta   90.00
_cell.angle_gamma   90.00
#
_symmetry.space_group_name_H-M   'P 1'
#
loop_
_entity.id
_entity.type
_entity.pdbx_description
1 polymer ?
#
loop_
_entity_poly.entity_id
_entity_poly.type
_entity_poly.pdbx_seq_one_letter_code
_entity_poly.pdbx_strand_id
1 'polypeptide(L)'
;MKFKIFGLFLLLSILNSCGDNIPPVELSPETKILYLGNGTEPKDLDPHTVTGVPESKILMALIEGLVIRHPEGLDPLPGIAKRWDISGDGKTYIFHLRDASWSNGDTVTAGDFVYAWNRMLMPSLGSQYPDMLYDVLNAEAFNKGKISDFSLVGVKALDAKTLEVKLKNPAPYFLELLAHYTTRP
;
A
#
# COMPACT_ATOMS: atom_id res chain seq x y z
N MET A 1 -27.84 -36.94 55.31
CA MET A 1 -27.23 -35.61 55.37
C MET A 1 -25.94 -35.45 54.56
N LYS A 2 -25.27 -36.52 54.14
CA LYS A 2 -24.00 -36.49 53.37
C LYS A 2 -24.18 -36.17 51.85
N PHE A 3 -25.32 -36.41 51.28
CA PHE A 3 -25.58 -36.17 49.82
C PHE A 3 -25.81 -34.68 49.47
N LYS A 4 -26.26 -33.84 50.38
CA LYS A 4 -26.51 -32.41 50.13
C LYS A 4 -25.19 -31.59 50.10
N ILE A 5 -24.16 -32.05 50.81
CA ILE A 5 -22.87 -31.36 50.88
C ILE A 5 -22.08 -31.59 49.60
N PHE A 6 -22.18 -32.79 48.99
CA PHE A 6 -21.49 -33.14 47.74
C PHE A 6 -22.05 -32.33 46.52
N GLY A 7 -23.37 -32.07 46.48
CA GLY A 7 -23.97 -31.27 45.43
C GLY A 7 -23.58 -29.77 45.53
N LEU A 8 -23.36 -29.27 46.75
CA LEU A 8 -22.92 -27.88 46.94
C LEU A 8 -21.47 -27.63 46.52
N PHE A 9 -20.59 -28.61 46.76
CA PHE A 9 -19.18 -28.56 46.30
C PHE A 9 -19.06 -28.64 44.75
N LEU A 10 -19.93 -29.42 44.11
CA LEU A 10 -19.92 -29.54 42.63
C LEU A 10 -20.44 -28.23 41.99
N LEU A 11 -21.39 -27.53 42.63
CA LEU A 11 -21.90 -26.25 42.13
C LEU A 11 -20.88 -25.10 42.26
N LEU A 12 -20.04 -25.12 43.32
CA LEU A 12 -18.99 -24.10 43.52
C LEU A 12 -17.82 -24.27 42.51
N SER A 13 -17.58 -25.47 41.98
CA SER A 13 -16.50 -25.71 41.01
C SER A 13 -16.81 -25.15 39.62
N ILE A 14 -18.08 -24.90 39.29
CA ILE A 14 -18.52 -24.38 37.99
C ILE A 14 -18.36 -22.85 37.92
N LEU A 15 -18.27 -22.17 39.06
CA LEU A 15 -18.17 -20.70 39.11
C LEU A 15 -16.75 -20.16 38.88
N ASN A 16 -15.72 -21.01 38.81
CA ASN A 16 -14.33 -20.59 38.56
C ASN A 16 -13.91 -20.70 37.08
N SER A 17 -14.84 -20.88 36.14
CA SER A 17 -14.55 -21.05 34.71
C SER A 17 -14.51 -19.75 33.91
N CYS A 18 -14.62 -18.58 34.53
CA CYS A 18 -14.27 -17.31 33.86
C CYS A 18 -12.80 -17.03 34.13
N GLY A 19 -11.92 -17.61 33.35
CA GLY A 19 -10.56 -17.08 33.23
C GLY A 19 -10.66 -15.68 32.62
N ASP A 20 -9.96 -14.72 33.23
CA ASP A 20 -9.80 -13.36 32.67
C ASP A 20 -9.03 -13.46 31.36
N ASN A 21 -9.74 -13.80 30.26
CA ASN A 21 -9.21 -13.68 28.92
C ASN A 21 -9.18 -12.18 28.56
N ILE A 22 -8.12 -11.51 29.00
CA ILE A 22 -7.86 -10.13 28.59
C ILE A 22 -7.73 -10.14 27.06
N PRO A 23 -8.55 -9.36 26.34
CA PRO A 23 -8.46 -9.30 24.88
C PRO A 23 -7.04 -8.89 24.46
N PRO A 24 -6.46 -9.49 23.41
CA PRO A 24 -5.10 -9.17 22.98
C PRO A 24 -4.87 -7.67 22.73
N VAL A 25 -5.89 -6.92 22.32
CA VAL A 25 -5.81 -5.47 22.11
C VAL A 25 -5.51 -4.70 23.41
N GLU A 26 -6.01 -5.16 24.55
CA GLU A 26 -5.76 -4.53 25.86
C GLU A 26 -4.33 -4.75 26.37
N LEU A 27 -3.65 -5.80 25.87
CA LEU A 27 -2.23 -6.08 26.15
C LEU A 27 -1.28 -5.31 25.23
N SER A 28 -1.78 -4.63 24.20
CA SER A 28 -0.95 -3.92 23.21
C SER A 28 0.01 -2.89 23.82
N PRO A 29 -0.35 -2.07 24.83
CA PRO A 29 0.56 -1.11 25.45
C PRO A 29 1.77 -1.77 26.12
N GLU A 30 1.58 -2.94 26.73
CA GLU A 30 2.61 -3.68 27.46
C GLU A 30 3.49 -4.50 26.51
N THR A 31 2.87 -5.22 25.59
CA THR A 31 3.55 -6.12 24.66
C THR A 31 4.20 -5.40 23.48
N LYS A 32 3.82 -4.13 23.21
CA LYS A 32 4.20 -3.37 22.00
C LYS A 32 3.76 -4.05 20.70
N ILE A 33 2.74 -4.89 20.76
CA ILE A 33 2.14 -5.56 19.60
C ILE A 33 0.82 -4.87 19.28
N LEU A 34 0.68 -4.36 18.05
CA LEU A 34 -0.54 -3.77 17.55
C LEU A 34 -1.45 -4.86 16.95
N TYR A 35 -2.63 -5.03 17.51
CA TYR A 35 -3.65 -5.95 16.99
C TYR A 35 -4.65 -5.19 16.14
N LEU A 36 -4.70 -5.49 14.85
CA LEU A 36 -5.61 -4.86 13.88
C LEU A 36 -6.63 -5.87 13.36
N GLY A 37 -7.91 -5.51 13.47
CA GLY A 37 -8.97 -6.30 12.85
C GLY A 37 -9.02 -6.05 11.34
N ASN A 38 -8.77 -7.10 10.54
CA ASN A 38 -8.82 -7.01 9.08
C ASN A 38 -10.22 -7.27 8.50
N GLY A 39 -11.12 -7.86 9.32
CA GLY A 39 -12.50 -8.20 8.93
C GLY A 39 -12.62 -9.56 8.24
N THR A 40 -11.77 -9.86 7.28
CA THR A 40 -11.71 -11.14 6.56
C THR A 40 -10.29 -11.42 6.08
N GLU A 41 -10.02 -12.67 5.70
CA GLU A 41 -8.76 -13.05 5.06
C GLU A 41 -8.62 -12.37 3.68
N PRO A 42 -7.42 -11.86 3.33
CA PRO A 42 -7.16 -11.35 2.00
C PRO A 42 -7.17 -12.48 0.98
N LYS A 43 -7.67 -12.21 -0.23
CA LYS A 43 -7.64 -13.18 -1.33
C LYS A 43 -6.24 -13.36 -1.90
N ASP A 44 -5.48 -12.29 -1.91
CA ASP A 44 -4.11 -12.19 -2.41
C ASP A 44 -3.47 -10.93 -1.83
N LEU A 45 -2.17 -10.76 -1.99
CA LEU A 45 -1.41 -9.56 -1.59
C LEU A 45 -0.57 -8.99 -2.73
N ASP A 46 -0.91 -9.29 -3.98
CA ASP A 46 -0.33 -8.63 -5.15
C ASP A 46 -0.97 -7.24 -5.33
N PRO A 47 -0.22 -6.13 -5.14
CA PRO A 47 -0.79 -4.78 -5.16
C PRO A 47 -1.43 -4.41 -6.51
N HIS A 48 -1.03 -5.06 -7.60
CA HIS A 48 -1.51 -4.72 -8.94
C HIS A 48 -2.76 -5.49 -9.37
N THR A 49 -3.16 -6.54 -8.64
CA THR A 49 -4.28 -7.42 -9.02
C THR A 49 -5.45 -7.41 -8.04
N VAL A 50 -5.20 -7.06 -6.77
CA VAL A 50 -6.24 -7.06 -5.74
C VAL A 50 -7.06 -5.77 -5.71
N THR A 51 -8.31 -5.87 -5.18
CA THR A 51 -9.25 -4.75 -5.14
C THR A 51 -9.93 -4.56 -3.77
N GLY A 52 -9.67 -5.45 -2.82
CA GLY A 52 -10.40 -5.49 -1.56
C GLY A 52 -9.90 -4.49 -0.51
N VAL A 53 -10.78 -4.09 0.40
CA VAL A 53 -10.42 -3.29 1.59
C VAL A 53 -9.48 -4.07 2.53
N PRO A 54 -9.68 -5.38 2.78
CA PRO A 54 -8.75 -6.17 3.59
C PRO A 54 -7.32 -6.18 3.02
N GLU A 55 -7.19 -6.36 1.71
CA GLU A 55 -5.92 -6.35 0.99
C GLU A 55 -5.26 -4.97 1.06
N SER A 56 -6.04 -3.92 0.80
CA SER A 56 -5.56 -2.54 0.85
C SER A 56 -4.96 -2.17 2.21
N LYS A 57 -5.60 -2.56 3.32
CA LYS A 57 -5.09 -2.29 4.67
C LYS A 57 -3.72 -2.93 4.90
N ILE A 58 -3.57 -4.19 4.48
CA ILE A 58 -2.32 -4.94 4.63
C ILE A 58 -1.23 -4.34 3.73
N LEU A 59 -1.54 -4.12 2.45
CA LEU A 59 -0.58 -3.57 1.48
C LEU A 59 -0.10 -2.17 1.87
N MET A 60 -0.99 -1.33 2.39
CA MET A 60 -0.61 0.00 2.89
C MET A 60 0.31 -0.06 4.11
N ALA A 61 0.27 -1.13 4.90
CA ALA A 61 1.17 -1.33 6.03
C ALA A 61 2.50 -1.97 5.64
N LEU A 62 2.53 -2.78 4.58
CA LEU A 62 3.72 -3.53 4.15
C LEU A 62 4.62 -2.75 3.19
N ILE A 63 4.04 -1.97 2.29
CA ILE A 63 4.76 -1.33 1.18
C ILE A 63 4.54 0.18 1.25
N GLU A 64 5.59 0.96 1.03
CA GLU A 64 5.54 2.42 0.96
C GLU A 64 5.64 2.90 -0.49
N GLY A 65 4.82 3.87 -0.88
CA GLY A 65 4.82 4.50 -2.21
C GLY A 65 5.73 5.72 -2.31
N LEU A 66 5.74 6.38 -3.47
CA LEU A 66 6.41 7.68 -3.65
C LEU A 66 5.90 8.69 -2.62
N VAL A 67 4.60 8.73 -2.44
CA VAL A 67 3.91 9.57 -1.47
C VAL A 67 2.99 8.71 -0.60
N ILE A 68 2.65 9.21 0.57
CA ILE A 68 1.70 8.57 1.49
C ILE A 68 0.51 9.51 1.73
N ARG A 69 -0.62 8.93 2.13
CA ARG A 69 -1.80 9.70 2.49
C ARG A 69 -1.60 10.38 3.85
N HIS A 70 -1.99 11.66 3.95
CA HIS A 70 -2.06 12.34 5.23
C HIS A 70 -3.11 11.64 6.14
N PRO A 71 -2.81 11.39 7.43
CA PRO A 71 -3.73 10.68 8.32
C PRO A 71 -5.03 11.43 8.61
N GLU A 72 -5.00 12.77 8.60
CA GLU A 72 -6.13 13.64 8.95
C GLU A 72 -6.55 14.57 7.80
N GLY A 73 -5.76 14.65 6.73
CA GLY A 73 -5.98 15.53 5.58
C GLY A 73 -6.06 14.78 4.27
N LEU A 74 -6.14 15.55 3.16
CA LEU A 74 -6.13 15.00 1.82
C LEU A 74 -4.77 15.18 1.13
N ASP A 75 -3.96 16.16 1.57
CA ASP A 75 -2.68 16.46 0.95
C ASP A 75 -1.71 15.28 1.07
N PRO A 76 -1.07 14.86 -0.03
CA PRO A 76 -0.08 13.80 0.01
C PRO A 76 1.17 14.25 0.78
N LEU A 77 1.71 13.35 1.59
CA LEU A 77 2.95 13.54 2.33
C LEU A 77 4.10 12.80 1.63
N PRO A 78 5.36 13.24 1.85
CA PRO A 78 6.53 12.47 1.46
C PRO A 78 6.51 11.02 1.97
N GLY A 79 6.78 10.08 1.05
CA GLY A 79 7.01 8.67 1.34
C GLY A 79 8.46 8.30 0.97
N ILE A 80 8.63 7.36 0.04
CA ILE A 80 9.95 7.06 -0.55
C ILE A 80 10.51 8.28 -1.28
N ALA A 81 9.66 9.10 -1.91
CA ALA A 81 10.08 10.41 -2.39
C ALA A 81 10.12 11.40 -1.21
N LYS A 82 11.32 11.88 -0.86
CA LYS A 82 11.51 12.90 0.19
C LYS A 82 11.01 14.29 -0.22
N ARG A 83 10.96 14.55 -1.53
CA ARG A 83 10.45 15.77 -2.16
C ARG A 83 10.20 15.53 -3.65
N TRP A 84 9.51 16.44 -4.29
CA TRP A 84 9.31 16.46 -5.74
C TRP A 84 9.30 17.90 -6.27
N ASP A 85 9.69 18.05 -7.52
CA ASP A 85 9.64 19.29 -8.25
C ASP A 85 8.59 19.14 -9.36
N ILE A 86 7.79 20.20 -9.60
CA ILE A 86 6.77 20.22 -10.65
C ILE A 86 7.11 21.32 -11.64
N SER A 87 7.09 20.99 -12.94
CA SER A 87 7.32 21.98 -14.00
C SER A 87 6.25 23.07 -14.01
N GLY A 88 6.60 24.25 -14.54
CA GLY A 88 5.68 25.37 -14.59
C GLY A 88 4.40 25.15 -15.38
N ASP A 89 4.38 24.16 -16.29
CA ASP A 89 3.19 23.72 -17.04
C ASP A 89 2.40 22.61 -16.32
N GLY A 90 2.84 22.17 -15.14
CA GLY A 90 2.18 21.16 -14.33
C GLY A 90 2.22 19.75 -14.91
N LYS A 91 3.07 19.47 -15.91
CA LYS A 91 3.09 18.18 -16.62
C LYS A 91 4.27 17.29 -16.27
N THR A 92 5.36 17.83 -15.73
CA THR A 92 6.53 17.02 -15.39
C THR A 92 6.77 17.07 -13.89
N TYR A 93 6.88 15.89 -13.31
CA TYR A 93 7.21 15.67 -11.90
C TYR A 93 8.59 15.02 -11.83
N ILE A 94 9.46 15.56 -10.99
CA ILE A 94 10.77 14.97 -10.66
C ILE A 94 10.74 14.59 -9.20
N PHE A 95 10.67 13.30 -8.92
CA PHE A 95 10.70 12.76 -7.57
C PHE A 95 12.13 12.46 -7.13
N HIS A 96 12.53 12.95 -5.95
CA HIS A 96 13.82 12.70 -5.33
C HIS A 96 13.65 11.70 -4.20
N LEU A 97 14.18 10.49 -4.37
CA LEU A 97 14.01 9.41 -3.41
C LEU A 97 14.96 9.57 -2.22
N ARG A 98 14.49 9.22 -1.03
CA ARG A 98 15.33 9.05 0.16
C ARG A 98 16.06 7.71 0.12
N ASP A 99 17.00 7.53 1.03
CA ASP A 99 17.57 6.21 1.25
C ASP A 99 16.51 5.31 1.92
N ALA A 100 16.31 4.17 1.30
CA ALA A 100 15.39 3.14 1.75
C ALA A 100 15.89 1.77 1.27
N SER A 101 15.53 0.72 2.00
CA SER A 101 15.87 -0.65 1.67
C SER A 101 14.63 -1.53 1.69
N TRP A 102 14.63 -2.52 0.83
CA TRP A 102 13.72 -3.65 0.88
C TRP A 102 14.00 -4.50 2.13
N SER A 103 13.05 -5.37 2.51
CA SER A 103 13.21 -6.26 3.67
C SER A 103 14.40 -7.24 3.57
N ASN A 104 14.90 -7.50 2.37
CA ASN A 104 16.09 -8.32 2.10
C ASN A 104 17.40 -7.52 2.18
N GLY A 105 17.32 -6.19 2.40
CA GLY A 105 18.47 -5.29 2.49
C GLY A 105 18.87 -4.59 1.17
N ASP A 106 18.28 -4.96 0.04
CA ASP A 106 18.55 -4.29 -1.24
C ASP A 106 18.07 -2.85 -1.23
N THR A 107 18.77 -1.97 -1.93
CA THR A 107 18.39 -0.55 -2.01
C THR A 107 17.15 -0.35 -2.88
N VAL A 108 16.18 0.40 -2.38
CA VAL A 108 15.03 0.87 -3.19
C VAL A 108 15.50 1.96 -4.16
N THR A 109 15.16 1.81 -5.42
CA THR A 109 15.59 2.67 -6.52
C THR A 109 14.40 3.21 -7.33
N ALA A 110 14.65 4.24 -8.15
CA ALA A 110 13.68 4.72 -9.14
C ALA A 110 13.33 3.64 -10.18
N GLY A 111 14.26 2.71 -10.43
CA GLY A 111 14.02 1.56 -11.32
C GLY A 111 12.90 0.63 -10.83
N ASP A 112 12.75 0.47 -9.51
CA ASP A 112 11.69 -0.37 -8.93
C ASP A 112 10.29 0.21 -9.25
N PHE A 113 10.14 1.52 -9.20
CA PHE A 113 8.88 2.19 -9.59
C PHE A 113 8.61 2.07 -11.09
N VAL A 114 9.64 2.22 -11.94
CA VAL A 114 9.50 2.00 -13.39
C VAL A 114 9.07 0.58 -13.68
N TYR A 115 9.67 -0.42 -13.02
CA TYR A 115 9.29 -1.83 -13.15
C TYR A 115 7.86 -2.08 -12.68
N ALA A 116 7.49 -1.58 -11.52
CA ALA A 116 6.14 -1.74 -10.95
C ALA A 116 5.06 -1.16 -11.86
N TRP A 117 5.27 0.04 -12.38
CA TRP A 117 4.31 0.69 -13.28
C TRP A 117 4.24 0.03 -14.65
N ASN A 118 5.36 -0.48 -15.18
CA ASN A 118 5.34 -1.33 -16.37
C ASN A 118 4.49 -2.57 -16.13
N ARG A 119 4.73 -3.28 -15.03
CA ARG A 119 3.96 -4.48 -14.66
C ARG A 119 2.48 -4.16 -14.49
N MET A 120 2.12 -3.11 -13.75
CA MET A 120 0.74 -2.69 -13.52
C MET A 120 0.01 -2.35 -14.83
N LEU A 121 0.69 -1.70 -15.76
CA LEU A 121 0.12 -1.30 -17.05
C LEU A 121 0.16 -2.40 -18.11
N MET A 122 0.85 -3.52 -17.87
CA MET A 122 0.96 -4.62 -18.83
C MET A 122 -0.41 -5.24 -19.11
N PRO A 123 -0.89 -5.28 -20.38
CA PRO A 123 -2.21 -5.79 -20.70
C PRO A 123 -2.46 -7.23 -20.21
N SER A 124 -1.42 -8.08 -20.27
CA SER A 124 -1.52 -9.50 -19.89
C SER A 124 -1.65 -9.72 -18.38
N LEU A 125 -1.30 -8.73 -17.54
CA LEU A 125 -1.50 -8.84 -16.09
C LEU A 125 -2.98 -8.75 -15.70
N GLY A 126 -3.77 -7.96 -16.42
CA GLY A 126 -5.19 -7.73 -16.11
C GLY A 126 -5.38 -6.94 -14.82
N SER A 127 -4.49 -5.98 -14.53
CA SER A 127 -4.62 -5.09 -13.37
C SER A 127 -6.01 -4.48 -13.30
N GLN A 128 -6.56 -4.33 -12.08
CA GLN A 128 -7.92 -3.80 -11.88
C GLN A 128 -7.97 -2.27 -11.80
N TYR A 129 -6.83 -1.62 -11.51
CA TYR A 129 -6.73 -0.16 -11.34
C TYR A 129 -5.63 0.48 -12.22
N PRO A 130 -5.46 0.09 -13.50
CA PRO A 130 -4.44 0.68 -14.35
C PRO A 130 -4.72 2.16 -14.64
N ASP A 131 -5.99 2.57 -14.53
CA ASP A 131 -6.47 3.94 -14.70
C ASP A 131 -5.87 4.94 -13.70
N MET A 132 -5.39 4.49 -12.54
CA MET A 132 -4.63 5.32 -11.60
C MET A 132 -3.38 5.96 -12.25
N LEU A 133 -2.85 5.35 -13.30
CA LEU A 133 -1.68 5.86 -14.03
C LEU A 133 -2.03 6.43 -15.42
N TYR A 134 -3.31 6.54 -15.80
CA TYR A 134 -3.69 6.99 -17.15
C TYR A 134 -3.41 8.46 -17.41
N ASP A 135 -3.15 9.27 -16.38
CA ASP A 135 -2.67 10.64 -16.58
C ASP A 135 -1.20 10.69 -17.02
N VAL A 136 -0.42 9.62 -16.80
CA VAL A 136 0.93 9.50 -17.31
C VAL A 136 0.90 9.37 -18.84
N LEU A 137 1.79 10.10 -19.49
CA LEU A 137 1.89 10.11 -20.95
C LEU A 137 1.99 8.69 -21.50
N ASN A 138 1.15 8.36 -22.48
CA ASN A 138 1.09 7.06 -23.15
C ASN A 138 0.73 5.84 -22.27
N ALA A 139 0.49 6.00 -20.96
CA ALA A 139 0.19 4.87 -20.06
C ALA A 139 -1.10 4.14 -20.49
N GLU A 140 -2.16 4.88 -20.79
CA GLU A 140 -3.42 4.30 -21.30
C GLU A 140 -3.23 3.60 -22.64
N ALA A 141 -2.46 4.18 -23.55
CA ALA A 141 -2.19 3.59 -24.86
C ALA A 141 -1.41 2.28 -24.75
N PHE A 142 -0.44 2.22 -23.83
CA PHE A 142 0.30 1.00 -23.53
C PHE A 142 -0.61 -0.06 -22.90
N ASN A 143 -1.37 0.28 -21.86
CA ASN A 143 -2.26 -0.66 -21.20
C ASN A 143 -3.36 -1.22 -22.15
N LYS A 144 -3.84 -0.42 -23.10
CA LYS A 144 -4.82 -0.86 -24.11
C LYS A 144 -4.18 -1.54 -25.33
N GLY A 145 -2.88 -1.81 -25.29
CA GLY A 145 -2.17 -2.50 -26.37
C GLY A 145 -2.05 -1.70 -27.68
N LYS A 146 -2.30 -0.37 -27.66
CA LYS A 146 -2.13 0.51 -28.82
C LYS A 146 -0.66 0.79 -29.12
N ILE A 147 0.20 0.72 -28.11
CA ILE A 147 1.65 0.73 -28.21
C ILE A 147 2.20 -0.44 -27.39
N SER A 148 3.31 -1.03 -27.82
CA SER A 148 3.95 -2.18 -27.18
C SER A 148 5.27 -1.83 -26.47
N ASP A 149 5.83 -0.66 -26.78
CA ASP A 149 7.09 -0.20 -26.21
C ASP A 149 6.84 0.67 -24.97
N PHE A 150 7.15 0.11 -23.79
CA PHE A 150 7.00 0.82 -22.51
C PHE A 150 7.91 2.05 -22.39
N SER A 151 9.03 2.10 -23.14
CA SER A 151 9.94 3.26 -23.12
C SER A 151 9.26 4.56 -23.58
N LEU A 152 8.13 4.45 -24.29
CA LEU A 152 7.29 5.59 -24.73
C LEU A 152 6.35 6.10 -23.64
N VAL A 153 6.20 5.35 -22.53
CA VAL A 153 5.41 5.79 -21.38
C VAL A 153 6.19 6.85 -20.60
N GLY A 154 5.47 7.86 -20.13
CA GLY A 154 6.06 9.03 -19.47
C GLY A 154 6.62 8.76 -18.07
N VAL A 155 7.28 7.64 -17.83
CA VAL A 155 7.97 7.33 -16.57
C VAL A 155 9.38 6.86 -16.85
N LYS A 156 10.37 7.45 -16.16
CA LYS A 156 11.78 7.15 -16.39
C LYS A 156 12.62 7.34 -15.12
N ALA A 157 13.44 6.35 -14.79
CA ALA A 157 14.52 6.53 -13.83
C ALA A 157 15.64 7.33 -14.49
N LEU A 158 15.92 8.53 -14.01
CA LEU A 158 17.05 9.34 -14.47
C LEU A 158 18.37 8.84 -13.89
N ASP A 159 18.30 8.40 -12.64
CA ASP A 159 19.33 7.69 -11.89
C ASP A 159 18.67 6.82 -10.82
N ALA A 160 19.47 6.22 -9.93
CA ALA A 160 18.94 5.33 -8.88
C ALA A 160 17.99 6.04 -7.88
N LYS A 161 18.08 7.36 -7.74
CA LYS A 161 17.32 8.13 -6.75
C LYS A 161 16.44 9.22 -7.36
N THR A 162 16.35 9.30 -8.67
CA THR A 162 15.58 10.34 -9.37
C THR A 162 14.63 9.72 -10.38
N LEU A 163 13.33 9.88 -10.16
CA LEU A 163 12.28 9.41 -11.05
C LEU A 163 11.62 10.61 -11.75
N GLU A 164 11.62 10.61 -13.07
CA GLU A 164 10.86 11.55 -13.89
C GLU A 164 9.51 10.94 -14.26
N VAL A 165 8.44 11.72 -14.11
CA VAL A 165 7.10 11.36 -14.59
C VAL A 165 6.53 12.50 -15.43
N LYS A 166 6.12 12.18 -16.65
CA LYS A 166 5.48 13.12 -17.58
C LYS A 166 4.01 12.78 -17.74
N LEU A 167 3.16 13.77 -17.56
CA LEU A 167 1.72 13.66 -17.74
C LEU A 167 1.29 14.10 -19.15
N LYS A 168 0.19 13.55 -19.64
CA LYS A 168 -0.45 14.00 -20.89
C LYS A 168 -1.04 15.41 -20.76
N ASN A 169 -1.61 15.72 -19.58
CA ASN A 169 -2.19 17.01 -19.22
C ASN A 169 -1.85 17.34 -17.77
N PRO A 170 -1.89 18.61 -17.34
CA PRO A 170 -1.78 18.96 -15.94
C PRO A 170 -2.87 18.27 -15.12
N ALA A 171 -2.49 17.58 -14.05
CA ALA A 171 -3.41 16.88 -13.14
C ALA A 171 -3.06 17.24 -11.68
N PRO A 172 -3.70 18.25 -11.08
CA PRO A 172 -3.41 18.69 -9.71
C PRO A 172 -3.55 17.57 -8.67
N TYR A 173 -4.44 16.61 -8.93
CA TYR A 173 -4.73 15.45 -8.08
C TYR A 173 -3.77 14.26 -8.30
N PHE A 174 -2.77 14.37 -9.18
CA PHE A 174 -1.91 13.24 -9.54
C PHE A 174 -1.18 12.63 -8.34
N LEU A 175 -0.71 13.45 -7.40
CA LEU A 175 -0.04 12.96 -6.19
C LEU A 175 -0.97 12.14 -5.29
N GLU A 176 -2.26 12.47 -5.24
CA GLU A 176 -3.25 11.71 -4.47
C GLU A 176 -3.48 10.32 -5.08
N LEU A 177 -3.46 10.20 -6.41
CA LEU A 177 -3.51 8.89 -7.08
C LEU A 177 -2.29 8.04 -6.71
N LEU A 178 -1.10 8.65 -6.61
CA LEU A 178 0.14 7.96 -6.23
C LEU A 178 0.16 7.50 -4.76
N ALA A 179 -0.73 7.98 -3.91
CA ALA A 179 -0.88 7.50 -2.54
C ALA A 179 -1.65 6.16 -2.47
N HIS A 180 -2.26 5.70 -3.57
CA HIS A 180 -2.95 4.43 -3.63
C HIS A 180 -1.96 3.26 -3.65
N TYR A 181 -2.33 2.14 -3.00
CA TYR A 181 -1.44 0.98 -2.88
C TYR A 181 -1.03 0.37 -4.23
N THR A 182 -1.86 0.45 -5.26
CA THR A 182 -1.57 -0.14 -6.59
C THR A 182 -0.43 0.55 -7.34
N THR A 183 -0.04 1.76 -6.97
CA THR A 183 1.07 2.50 -7.61
C THR A 183 2.41 2.25 -6.93
N ARG A 184 2.43 1.43 -5.86
CA ARG A 184 3.63 1.10 -5.09
C ARG A 184 4.47 0.03 -5.79
N PRO A 185 5.80 0.04 -5.59
CA PRO A 185 6.70 -0.93 -6.19
C PRO A 185 6.61 -2.32 -5.58
#